data_c19b528a3439d85ba489cff23adbcba9
#
_entry.id   c19b528a3439d85ba489cff23adbcba9
#
_cell.length_a   1.000
_cell.length_b   1.000
_cell.length_c   1.000
_cell.angle_alpha   90.00
_cell.angle_beta   90.00
_cell.angle_gamma   90.00
#
_symmetry.space_group_name_H-M   'P 1'
#
loop_
_entity.id
_entity.type
_entity.pdbx_description
1 polymer ?
#
loop_
_entity_poly.entity_id
_entity_poly.type
_entity_poly.pdbx_seq_one_letter_code
_entity_poly.pdbx_strand_id
1 'polypeptide(L)'
;LVPAEEADRRTLARRLSYDLTGLPPEPSVVEAFVLDPHADAYERLVDAFLTKLEWGEHRGRHWLDYARYADTHGIHFDNYREMWTYRQWVINAFNRNMPFDQFTILQLAGDLLADHGPDATPDQILDNKIATGFNRCNMTTNEGGIIDEEYIVLYARDRTETTAQVFMGLTAGCAVCHDHKFDPLSQKEFYELSAFFNNTTQRAKDGNVYNTPPILAVPLAEDRTRFREIEKELPVARTALAARKKNAKGEFHTWVQSLTADQVLAVGPQETPLLDIAFSEGEGNKTKASFLGKQTTIPLSDSTSWLPGPSGMSAALVNGKAVELSSVGDFEHDQPFTISCWVKPPKEDGNRRFAIASRMDESNAHRGWDLWVDDRRVGMHLIHKWPEDALKVIAKKPIKADVWTLVTLSYNGSGNPGGIKIYYDGVLQQKPQVAANKFKKNTTRTDTAPFVIGSRSKGSPAKNLGLTNVSIWGRALSQNEVESIAKADLLT
;
A
#
# COMPACT_ATOMS: atom_id res chain seq x y z
N LEU A 1 48.36 -35.92 18.04
CA LEU A 1 47.07 -36.44 17.52
C LEU A 1 47.35 -37.14 16.20
N VAL A 2 46.91 -38.37 16.07
CA VAL A 2 46.98 -39.14 14.81
C VAL A 2 45.62 -38.99 14.15
N PRO A 3 45.54 -38.65 12.83
CA PRO A 3 44.27 -38.62 12.10
C PRO A 3 43.55 -39.96 12.16
N ALA A 4 42.21 -39.95 12.16
CA ALA A 4 41.42 -41.17 12.00
C ALA A 4 41.64 -41.78 10.62
N GLU A 5 41.39 -43.08 10.48
CA GLU A 5 41.38 -43.73 9.17
C GLU A 5 40.34 -43.08 8.23
N GLU A 6 40.63 -43.12 6.94
CA GLU A 6 39.71 -42.65 5.92
C GLU A 6 38.38 -43.40 5.98
N ALA A 7 37.27 -42.68 5.87
CA ALA A 7 35.96 -43.28 5.88
C ALA A 7 35.70 -44.09 4.57
N ASP A 8 34.79 -45.04 4.62
CA ASP A 8 34.34 -45.75 3.44
C ASP A 8 33.67 -44.81 2.41
N ARG A 9 33.68 -45.24 1.16
CA ARG A 9 33.20 -44.41 0.01
C ARG A 9 31.76 -43.94 0.15
N ARG A 10 30.85 -44.73 0.74
CA ARG A 10 29.45 -44.31 0.97
C ARG A 10 29.40 -43.19 2.02
N THR A 11 30.17 -43.32 3.06
CA THR A 11 30.29 -42.29 4.10
C THR A 11 30.90 -41.00 3.53
N LEU A 12 31.95 -41.11 2.70
CA LEU A 12 32.57 -39.96 2.03
C LEU A 12 31.55 -39.24 1.09
N ALA A 13 30.86 -39.96 0.25
CA ALA A 13 29.86 -39.38 -0.64
C ALA A 13 28.73 -38.67 0.12
N ARG A 14 28.26 -39.27 1.21
CA ARG A 14 27.23 -38.68 2.08
C ARG A 14 27.72 -37.39 2.72
N ARG A 15 28.92 -37.40 3.33
CA ARG A 15 29.50 -36.21 3.99
C ARG A 15 29.70 -35.10 2.97
N LEU A 16 30.29 -35.38 1.82
CA LEU A 16 30.57 -34.43 0.77
C LEU A 16 29.27 -33.76 0.26
N SER A 17 28.21 -34.56 0.04
CA SER A 17 26.93 -34.02 -0.40
C SER A 17 26.33 -33.04 0.61
N TYR A 18 26.32 -33.40 1.91
CA TYR A 18 25.83 -32.49 2.95
C TYR A 18 26.71 -31.24 3.11
N ASP A 19 28.04 -31.37 2.98
CA ASP A 19 28.96 -30.24 3.11
C ASP A 19 28.84 -29.24 1.94
N LEU A 20 28.59 -29.74 0.72
CA LEU A 20 28.52 -28.89 -0.46
C LEU A 20 27.10 -28.43 -0.79
N THR A 21 26.08 -29.28 -0.62
CA THR A 21 24.71 -29.00 -1.05
C THR A 21 23.71 -28.89 0.09
N GLY A 22 24.08 -29.32 1.29
CA GLY A 22 23.15 -29.41 2.42
C GLY A 22 22.12 -30.53 2.31
N LEU A 23 22.19 -31.35 1.26
CA LEU A 23 21.20 -32.40 0.94
C LEU A 23 21.84 -33.80 0.91
N PRO A 24 21.05 -34.86 1.09
CA PRO A 24 21.52 -36.23 0.90
C PRO A 24 21.86 -36.46 -0.59
N PRO A 25 22.89 -37.27 -0.88
CA PRO A 25 23.23 -37.62 -2.27
C PRO A 25 22.17 -38.56 -2.84
N GLU A 26 21.98 -38.45 -4.18
CA GLU A 26 21.18 -39.42 -4.91
C GLU A 26 21.78 -40.83 -4.80
N PRO A 27 20.99 -41.89 -4.53
CA PRO A 27 21.50 -43.27 -4.42
C PRO A 27 22.34 -43.71 -5.62
N SER A 28 21.94 -43.37 -6.82
CA SER A 28 22.65 -43.69 -8.06
C SER A 28 24.06 -43.06 -8.13
N VAL A 29 24.22 -41.84 -7.63
CA VAL A 29 25.52 -41.14 -7.56
C VAL A 29 26.44 -41.84 -6.55
N VAL A 30 25.87 -42.26 -5.41
CA VAL A 30 26.64 -43.00 -4.39
C VAL A 30 27.13 -44.34 -4.94
N GLU A 31 26.26 -45.12 -5.58
CA GLU A 31 26.64 -46.40 -6.16
C GLU A 31 27.69 -46.27 -7.28
N ALA A 32 27.53 -45.26 -8.14
CA ALA A 32 28.51 -44.96 -9.18
C ALA A 32 29.91 -44.66 -8.58
N PHE A 33 29.95 -43.83 -7.53
CA PHE A 33 31.21 -43.50 -6.84
C PHE A 33 31.83 -44.70 -6.13
N VAL A 34 31.01 -45.56 -5.47
CA VAL A 34 31.50 -46.76 -4.78
C VAL A 34 32.14 -47.73 -5.75
N LEU A 35 31.59 -47.89 -6.94
CA LEU A 35 32.06 -48.82 -7.99
C LEU A 35 33.14 -48.23 -8.88
N ASP A 36 33.46 -46.95 -8.79
CA ASP A 36 34.45 -46.30 -9.63
C ASP A 36 35.89 -46.71 -9.20
N PRO A 37 36.67 -47.38 -10.07
CA PRO A 37 38.00 -47.87 -9.72
C PRO A 37 39.11 -46.80 -9.86
N HIS A 38 38.81 -45.62 -10.42
CA HIS A 38 39.81 -44.60 -10.68
C HIS A 38 40.28 -43.89 -9.42
N ALA A 39 41.53 -43.48 -9.39
CA ALA A 39 42.14 -42.79 -8.26
C ALA A 39 41.53 -41.40 -7.99
N ASP A 40 41.11 -40.73 -9.06
CA ASP A 40 40.48 -39.39 -9.07
C ASP A 40 38.95 -39.40 -8.90
N ALA A 41 38.37 -40.53 -8.51
CA ALA A 41 36.94 -40.67 -8.37
C ALA A 41 36.31 -39.70 -7.36
N TYR A 42 37.03 -39.39 -6.26
CA TYR A 42 36.56 -38.46 -5.23
C TYR A 42 36.59 -37.00 -5.77
N GLU A 43 37.66 -36.59 -6.44
CA GLU A 43 37.79 -35.26 -7.05
C GLU A 43 36.66 -35.04 -8.09
N ARG A 44 36.37 -36.01 -8.93
CA ARG A 44 35.26 -35.93 -9.89
C ARG A 44 33.89 -35.83 -9.18
N LEU A 45 33.74 -36.50 -8.08
CA LEU A 45 32.51 -36.38 -7.27
C LEU A 45 32.39 -34.97 -6.66
N VAL A 46 33.49 -34.39 -6.17
CA VAL A 46 33.54 -32.98 -5.70
C VAL A 46 33.12 -32.03 -6.81
N ASP A 47 33.72 -32.15 -7.97
CA ASP A 47 33.41 -31.30 -9.13
C ASP A 47 31.94 -31.42 -9.53
N ALA A 48 31.40 -32.63 -9.55
CA ALA A 48 29.99 -32.87 -9.85
C ALA A 48 29.04 -32.21 -8.83
N PHE A 49 29.37 -32.20 -7.56
CA PHE A 49 28.54 -31.50 -6.55
C PHE A 49 28.70 -29.98 -6.62
N LEU A 50 29.87 -29.46 -6.95
CA LEU A 50 30.11 -28.03 -7.11
C LEU A 50 29.36 -27.42 -8.31
N THR A 51 28.94 -28.23 -9.29
CA THR A 51 28.13 -27.77 -10.42
C THR A 51 26.62 -27.78 -10.16
N LYS A 52 26.18 -28.30 -9.03
CA LYS A 52 24.76 -28.33 -8.66
C LYS A 52 24.28 -26.95 -8.22
N LEU A 53 23.02 -26.61 -8.51
CA LEU A 53 22.40 -25.34 -8.11
C LEU A 53 22.32 -25.22 -6.59
N GLU A 54 22.15 -26.33 -5.88
CA GLU A 54 22.08 -26.42 -4.44
C GLU A 54 23.40 -26.00 -3.76
N TRP A 55 24.52 -26.01 -4.47
CA TRP A 55 25.79 -25.43 -4.00
C TRP A 55 25.63 -23.95 -3.63
N GLY A 56 25.08 -23.16 -4.53
CA GLY A 56 24.85 -21.73 -4.30
C GLY A 56 23.81 -21.49 -3.21
N GLU A 57 22.75 -22.28 -3.14
CA GLU A 57 21.75 -22.18 -2.09
C GLU A 57 22.36 -22.47 -0.72
N HIS A 58 23.13 -23.55 -0.63
CA HIS A 58 23.76 -23.95 0.62
C HIS A 58 24.81 -22.95 1.11
N ARG A 59 25.64 -22.41 0.21
CA ARG A 59 26.66 -21.39 0.56
C ARG A 59 26.04 -20.03 0.77
N GLY A 60 25.07 -19.67 -0.06
CA GLY A 60 24.38 -18.40 0.03
C GLY A 60 23.73 -18.14 1.39
N ARG A 61 23.22 -19.18 2.07
CA ARG A 61 22.63 -19.03 3.41
C ARG A 61 23.61 -18.46 4.44
N HIS A 62 24.89 -18.85 4.38
CA HIS A 62 25.93 -18.34 5.29
C HIS A 62 26.27 -16.88 4.98
N TRP A 63 26.36 -16.54 3.68
CA TRP A 63 26.56 -15.16 3.26
C TRP A 63 25.41 -14.26 3.65
N LEU A 64 24.16 -14.73 3.45
CA LEU A 64 22.97 -14.00 3.78
C LEU A 64 22.81 -13.74 5.29
N ASP A 65 23.32 -14.66 6.12
CA ASP A 65 23.40 -14.49 7.56
C ASP A 65 24.38 -13.35 7.91
N TYR A 66 25.60 -13.37 7.36
CA TYR A 66 26.56 -12.27 7.54
C TYR A 66 26.04 -10.93 7.00
N ALA A 67 25.33 -10.94 5.87
CA ALA A 67 24.69 -9.77 5.31
C ALA A 67 23.45 -9.30 6.12
N ARG A 68 23.05 -10.03 7.17
CA ARG A 68 21.84 -9.83 7.97
C ARG A 68 20.57 -9.73 7.12
N TYR A 69 20.49 -10.56 6.08
CA TYR A 69 19.35 -10.63 5.17
C TYR A 69 18.07 -11.03 5.90
N ALA A 70 16.98 -10.31 5.60
CA ALA A 70 15.63 -10.70 5.96
C ALA A 70 14.63 -10.15 4.93
N ASP A 71 13.53 -10.88 4.69
CA ASP A 71 12.38 -10.40 3.91
C ASP A 71 11.39 -9.63 4.81
N THR A 72 11.93 -8.98 5.87
CA THR A 72 11.18 -8.13 6.81
C THR A 72 12.01 -6.90 7.18
N HIS A 73 11.36 -5.92 7.82
CA HIS A 73 12.03 -4.70 8.27
C HIS A 73 12.92 -4.88 9.51
N GLY A 74 12.70 -5.95 10.28
CA GLY A 74 13.56 -6.38 11.39
C GLY A 74 13.16 -5.84 12.77
N ILE A 75 12.61 -4.64 12.87
CA ILE A 75 12.20 -4.00 14.13
C ILE A 75 10.81 -3.37 14.03
N HIS A 76 10.27 -2.95 15.18
CA HIS A 76 8.91 -2.43 15.34
C HIS A 76 7.86 -3.50 15.01
N PHE A 77 7.02 -3.32 13.98
CA PHE A 77 6.03 -4.33 13.57
C PHE A 77 6.62 -5.46 12.72
N ASP A 78 7.88 -5.38 12.37
CA ASP A 78 8.58 -6.37 11.55
C ASP A 78 7.80 -6.77 10.29
N ASN A 79 7.28 -5.77 9.57
CA ASN A 79 6.49 -6.00 8.37
C ASN A 79 7.33 -6.57 7.23
N TYR A 80 6.66 -7.31 6.35
CA TYR A 80 7.24 -7.84 5.13
C TYR A 80 7.90 -6.76 4.26
N ARG A 81 9.09 -7.08 3.73
CA ARG A 81 9.88 -6.29 2.79
C ARG A 81 10.40 -7.19 1.68
N GLU A 82 10.27 -6.76 0.42
CA GLU A 82 10.73 -7.56 -0.73
C GLU A 82 12.23 -7.42 -0.94
N MET A 83 13.01 -8.38 -0.45
CA MET A 83 14.47 -8.47 -0.59
C MET A 83 14.94 -9.74 -1.32
N TRP A 84 14.04 -10.65 -1.68
CA TRP A 84 14.35 -11.96 -2.24
C TRP A 84 15.20 -11.91 -3.51
N THR A 85 15.15 -10.85 -4.30
CA THR A 85 15.97 -10.68 -5.51
C THR A 85 17.44 -10.60 -5.18
N TYR A 86 17.82 -9.94 -4.07
CA TYR A 86 19.21 -9.94 -3.58
C TYR A 86 19.64 -11.35 -3.14
N ARG A 87 18.81 -12.07 -2.42
CA ARG A 87 19.09 -13.48 -2.06
C ARG A 87 19.36 -14.31 -3.30
N GLN A 88 18.51 -14.21 -4.33
CA GLN A 88 18.70 -14.93 -5.58
C GLN A 88 20.00 -14.52 -6.30
N TRP A 89 20.35 -13.23 -6.26
CA TRP A 89 21.63 -12.75 -6.80
C TRP A 89 22.82 -13.42 -6.09
N VAL A 90 22.81 -13.51 -4.76
CA VAL A 90 23.87 -14.17 -3.98
C VAL A 90 24.00 -15.64 -4.37
N ILE A 91 22.91 -16.38 -4.43
CA ILE A 91 22.88 -17.79 -4.86
C ILE A 91 23.50 -17.94 -6.24
N ASN A 92 23.10 -17.11 -7.19
CA ASN A 92 23.60 -17.12 -8.55
C ASN A 92 25.09 -16.76 -8.62
N ALA A 93 25.57 -15.83 -7.77
CA ALA A 93 26.97 -15.45 -7.71
C ALA A 93 27.86 -16.61 -7.24
N PHE A 94 27.43 -17.38 -6.24
CA PHE A 94 28.12 -18.61 -5.82
C PHE A 94 28.09 -19.68 -6.91
N ASN A 95 26.95 -19.91 -7.56
CA ASN A 95 26.81 -20.94 -8.61
C ASN A 95 27.68 -20.64 -9.85
N ARG A 96 27.90 -19.37 -10.17
CA ARG A 96 28.81 -18.99 -11.27
C ARG A 96 30.27 -18.79 -10.84
N ASN A 97 30.58 -19.14 -9.57
CA ASN A 97 31.91 -18.98 -8.98
C ASN A 97 32.48 -17.58 -9.19
N MET A 98 31.66 -16.55 -8.88
CA MET A 98 32.09 -15.14 -9.07
C MET A 98 33.32 -14.85 -8.26
N PRO A 99 34.38 -14.20 -8.88
CA PRO A 99 35.57 -13.76 -8.15
C PRO A 99 35.20 -12.87 -6.95
N PHE A 100 35.89 -13.06 -5.83
CA PHE A 100 35.52 -12.41 -4.55
C PHE A 100 35.65 -10.88 -4.63
N ASP A 101 36.60 -10.35 -5.36
CA ASP A 101 36.76 -8.91 -5.62
C ASP A 101 35.53 -8.35 -6.34
N GLN A 102 35.04 -9.00 -7.39
CA GLN A 102 33.83 -8.62 -8.10
C GLN A 102 32.61 -8.73 -7.23
N PHE A 103 32.52 -9.82 -6.49
CA PHE A 103 31.41 -10.04 -5.52
C PHE A 103 31.33 -8.92 -4.47
N THR A 104 32.50 -8.45 -3.98
CA THR A 104 32.59 -7.35 -3.02
C THR A 104 32.20 -6.01 -3.65
N ILE A 105 32.82 -5.68 -4.78
CA ILE A 105 32.58 -4.40 -5.47
C ILE A 105 31.11 -4.23 -5.84
N LEU A 106 30.49 -5.29 -6.39
CA LEU A 106 29.09 -5.22 -6.82
C LEU A 106 28.13 -5.02 -5.66
N GLN A 107 28.38 -5.62 -4.50
CA GLN A 107 27.53 -5.45 -3.33
C GLN A 107 27.65 -4.07 -2.67
N LEU A 108 28.83 -3.47 -2.72
CA LEU A 108 29.08 -2.15 -2.11
C LEU A 108 28.74 -0.99 -3.06
N ALA A 109 29.01 -1.13 -4.37
CA ALA A 109 28.98 -0.05 -5.34
C ALA A 109 28.43 -0.46 -6.72
N GLY A 110 27.70 -1.57 -6.83
CA GLY A 110 27.19 -2.07 -8.12
C GLY A 110 26.26 -1.11 -8.85
N ASP A 111 25.53 -0.26 -8.14
CA ASP A 111 24.68 0.79 -8.71
C ASP A 111 25.52 1.91 -9.36
N LEU A 112 26.70 2.20 -8.83
CA LEU A 112 27.61 3.20 -9.38
C LEU A 112 28.34 2.70 -10.62
N LEU A 113 28.48 1.38 -10.78
CA LEU A 113 29.11 0.74 -11.95
C LEU A 113 28.12 0.52 -13.11
N ALA A 114 26.83 0.67 -12.86
CA ALA A 114 25.76 0.38 -13.82
C ALA A 114 25.91 1.17 -15.13
N ASP A 115 26.50 2.37 -15.09
CA ASP A 115 26.59 3.29 -16.20
C ASP A 115 28.05 3.33 -16.82
N HIS A 116 28.93 2.47 -16.32
CA HIS A 116 30.37 2.54 -16.64
C HIS A 116 30.87 1.44 -17.57
N GLY A 117 30.36 1.37 -18.78
CA GLY A 117 30.96 0.55 -19.83
C GLY A 117 30.13 0.61 -21.12
N PRO A 118 30.77 0.86 -22.25
CA PRO A 118 30.06 0.91 -23.53
C PRO A 118 29.43 -0.42 -23.94
N ASP A 119 29.82 -1.51 -23.29
CA ASP A 119 29.37 -2.87 -23.60
C ASP A 119 28.41 -3.46 -22.53
N ALA A 120 28.05 -2.71 -21.46
CA ALA A 120 27.22 -3.21 -20.43
C ALA A 120 25.77 -3.40 -20.92
N THR A 121 25.27 -4.63 -20.87
CA THR A 121 23.90 -4.93 -21.24
C THR A 121 22.93 -4.43 -20.17
N PRO A 122 21.67 -4.11 -20.53
CA PRO A 122 20.65 -3.73 -19.54
C PRO A 122 20.43 -4.77 -18.43
N ASP A 123 20.65 -6.05 -18.72
CA ASP A 123 20.53 -7.11 -17.72
C ASP A 123 21.71 -7.13 -16.74
N GLN A 124 22.92 -6.84 -17.21
CA GLN A 124 24.10 -6.66 -16.34
C GLN A 124 23.94 -5.43 -15.43
N ILE A 125 23.45 -4.32 -15.98
CA ILE A 125 23.15 -3.12 -15.21
C ILE A 125 22.12 -3.42 -14.11
N LEU A 126 21.06 -4.16 -14.44
CA LEU A 126 20.06 -4.58 -13.46
C LEU A 126 20.66 -5.51 -12.39
N ASP A 127 21.47 -6.49 -12.81
CA ASP A 127 22.13 -7.45 -11.92
C ASP A 127 23.10 -6.75 -10.94
N ASN A 128 23.87 -5.77 -11.42
CA ASN A 128 24.75 -4.95 -10.59
C ASN A 128 23.96 -4.14 -9.54
N LYS A 129 22.82 -3.56 -9.94
CA LYS A 129 21.93 -2.84 -8.99
C LYS A 129 21.30 -3.77 -7.95
N ILE A 130 20.92 -5.00 -8.33
CA ILE A 130 20.39 -5.99 -7.39
C ILE A 130 21.44 -6.36 -6.33
N ALA A 131 22.70 -6.47 -6.71
CA ALA A 131 23.79 -6.77 -5.79
C ALA A 131 23.87 -5.79 -4.61
N THR A 132 23.58 -4.49 -4.84
CA THR A 132 23.60 -3.46 -3.79
C THR A 132 22.51 -3.65 -2.73
N GLY A 133 21.66 -4.66 -2.87
CA GLY A 133 20.76 -5.14 -1.82
C GLY A 133 21.47 -5.41 -0.49
N PHE A 134 22.77 -5.72 -0.49
CA PHE A 134 23.60 -5.78 0.72
C PHE A 134 23.46 -4.52 1.59
N ASN A 135 23.54 -3.34 0.99
CA ASN A 135 23.39 -2.05 1.67
C ASN A 135 21.95 -1.80 2.17
N ARG A 136 20.99 -2.61 1.72
CA ARG A 136 19.57 -2.50 2.10
C ARG A 136 19.14 -3.55 3.13
N CYS A 137 20.02 -4.45 3.54
CA CYS A 137 19.73 -5.48 4.55
C CYS A 137 19.68 -4.92 5.98
N ASN A 138 20.01 -3.64 6.21
CA ASN A 138 19.86 -3.04 7.53
C ASN A 138 18.42 -3.09 8.03
N MET A 139 18.22 -3.25 9.33
CA MET A 139 16.91 -3.12 9.96
C MET A 139 16.39 -1.69 9.82
N THR A 140 15.06 -1.55 9.70
CA THR A 140 14.39 -0.25 9.60
C THR A 140 13.16 -0.21 10.50
N THR A 141 12.70 1.00 10.83
CA THR A 141 11.59 1.22 11.75
C THR A 141 10.54 2.17 11.19
N ASN A 142 9.33 2.09 11.73
CA ASN A 142 8.29 3.11 11.55
C ASN A 142 7.67 3.51 12.89
N GLU A 143 8.41 3.43 13.98
CA GLU A 143 7.94 3.82 15.30
C GLU A 143 7.63 5.31 15.38
N GLY A 144 6.53 5.68 16.05
CA GLY A 144 6.04 7.05 16.07
C GLY A 144 6.91 8.04 16.86
N GLY A 145 7.72 7.57 17.78
CA GLY A 145 8.54 8.37 18.69
C GLY A 145 10.00 8.55 18.27
N ILE A 146 10.42 8.03 17.11
CA ILE A 146 11.81 8.16 16.68
C ILE A 146 12.18 9.58 16.26
N ILE A 147 13.46 9.89 16.38
CA ILE A 147 14.09 11.08 15.79
C ILE A 147 14.68 10.66 14.45
N ASP A 148 14.17 11.22 13.35
CA ASP A 148 14.51 10.78 11.98
C ASP A 148 16.01 10.92 11.71
N GLU A 149 16.65 12.01 12.15
CA GLU A 149 18.10 12.28 12.00
C GLU A 149 18.96 11.25 12.74
N GLU A 150 18.54 10.82 13.93
CA GLU A 150 19.23 9.78 14.70
C GLU A 150 19.23 8.44 13.94
N TYR A 151 18.07 8.04 13.42
CA TYR A 151 17.97 6.76 12.68
C TYR A 151 18.74 6.75 11.37
N ILE A 152 18.83 7.87 10.67
CA ILE A 152 19.69 7.97 9.46
C ILE A 152 21.16 7.72 9.84
N VAL A 153 21.62 8.29 10.94
CA VAL A 153 22.99 8.05 11.45
C VAL A 153 23.16 6.61 11.89
N LEU A 154 22.20 6.02 12.60
CA LEU A 154 22.23 4.61 13.01
C LEU A 154 22.29 3.66 11.81
N TYR A 155 21.56 3.96 10.72
CA TYR A 155 21.63 3.14 9.50
C TYR A 155 22.97 3.26 8.76
N ALA A 156 23.58 4.44 8.75
CA ALA A 156 24.92 4.61 8.19
C ALA A 156 25.96 3.87 9.02
N ARG A 157 25.87 3.95 10.34
CA ARG A 157 26.70 3.23 11.30
C ARG A 157 26.57 1.70 11.11
N ASP A 158 25.35 1.17 11.04
CA ASP A 158 25.10 -0.25 10.83
C ASP A 158 25.75 -0.78 9.54
N ARG A 159 25.64 -0.03 8.43
CA ARG A 159 26.29 -0.39 7.17
C ARG A 159 27.81 -0.39 7.29
N THR A 160 28.37 0.60 7.97
CA THR A 160 29.82 0.72 8.21
C THR A 160 30.33 -0.45 9.03
N GLU A 161 29.71 -0.75 10.15
CA GLU A 161 30.07 -1.86 11.03
C GLU A 161 29.94 -3.19 10.30
N THR A 162 28.85 -3.42 9.60
CA THR A 162 28.65 -4.66 8.82
C THR A 162 29.68 -4.82 7.70
N THR A 163 29.98 -3.75 6.96
CA THR A 163 30.98 -3.79 5.89
C THR A 163 32.36 -4.14 6.45
N ALA A 164 32.78 -3.50 7.54
CA ALA A 164 34.05 -3.81 8.20
C ALA A 164 34.08 -5.25 8.71
N GLN A 165 33.00 -5.73 9.34
CA GLN A 165 32.92 -7.09 9.87
C GLN A 165 32.93 -8.15 8.77
N VAL A 166 32.15 -7.97 7.71
CA VAL A 166 31.93 -9.01 6.70
C VAL A 166 33.07 -9.08 5.69
N PHE A 167 33.60 -7.94 5.23
CA PHE A 167 34.65 -7.91 4.20
C PHE A 167 36.05 -7.74 4.74
N MET A 168 36.22 -7.16 5.94
CA MET A 168 37.53 -6.87 6.52
C MET A 168 37.84 -7.74 7.76
N GLY A 169 36.85 -8.40 8.33
CA GLY A 169 37.00 -9.18 9.57
C GLY A 169 37.27 -8.31 10.80
N LEU A 170 36.89 -7.02 10.78
CA LEU A 170 37.15 -6.06 11.85
C LEU A 170 35.86 -5.75 12.63
N THR A 171 35.96 -5.66 13.96
CA THR A 171 34.86 -5.25 14.84
C THR A 171 34.83 -3.74 15.00
N ALA A 172 34.53 -3.01 13.93
CA ALA A 172 34.66 -1.56 13.85
C ALA A 172 33.78 -0.75 14.83
N GLY A 173 32.74 -1.35 15.41
CA GLY A 173 31.77 -0.67 16.29
C GLY A 173 32.38 0.03 17.51
N CYS A 174 33.55 -0.41 18.00
CA CYS A 174 34.27 0.25 19.10
C CYS A 174 34.76 1.65 18.69
N ALA A 175 35.11 1.81 17.40
CA ALA A 175 35.64 3.07 16.87
C ALA A 175 34.59 4.19 16.72
N VAL A 176 33.36 3.92 17.01
CA VAL A 176 32.29 4.94 17.09
C VAL A 176 32.59 5.99 18.18
N CYS A 177 33.17 5.56 19.33
CA CYS A 177 33.37 6.43 20.48
C CYS A 177 34.85 6.78 20.74
N HIS A 178 35.80 5.93 20.33
CA HIS A 178 37.23 6.10 20.55
C HIS A 178 38.01 5.24 19.53
N ASP A 179 39.30 5.49 19.37
CA ASP A 179 40.16 4.63 18.55
C ASP A 179 40.07 3.18 18.99
N HIS A 180 40.04 2.24 18.03
CA HIS A 180 39.93 0.82 18.36
C HIS A 180 41.12 0.36 19.19
N LYS A 181 40.86 -0.43 20.26
CA LYS A 181 41.88 -0.79 21.22
C LYS A 181 42.98 -1.69 20.65
N PHE A 182 42.63 -2.60 19.76
CA PHE A 182 43.51 -3.63 19.24
C PHE A 182 43.75 -3.54 17.75
N ASP A 183 42.72 -3.20 16.95
CA ASP A 183 42.81 -3.11 15.53
C ASP A 183 43.29 -1.70 15.08
N PRO A 184 44.00 -1.58 13.95
CA PRO A 184 44.49 -0.30 13.44
C PRO A 184 43.36 0.52 12.80
N LEU A 185 42.37 0.88 13.60
CA LEU A 185 41.21 1.65 13.17
C LEU A 185 40.95 2.78 14.17
N SER A 186 41.23 4.01 13.74
CA SER A 186 40.91 5.20 14.52
C SER A 186 39.42 5.57 14.42
N GLN A 187 38.93 6.34 15.39
CA GLN A 187 37.59 6.92 15.35
C GLN A 187 37.38 7.75 14.06
N LYS A 188 38.41 8.51 13.67
CA LYS A 188 38.37 9.32 12.45
C LYS A 188 38.12 8.46 11.21
N GLU A 189 38.89 7.37 11.04
CA GLU A 189 38.75 6.46 9.91
C GLU A 189 37.39 5.76 9.88
N PHE A 190 36.82 5.44 11.07
CA PHE A 190 35.44 4.94 11.16
C PHE A 190 34.44 5.92 10.54
N TYR A 191 34.52 7.21 10.90
CA TYR A 191 33.61 8.21 10.34
C TYR A 191 33.90 8.56 8.88
N GLU A 192 35.16 8.47 8.43
CA GLU A 192 35.50 8.57 7.00
C GLU A 192 34.86 7.42 6.20
N LEU A 193 34.92 6.19 6.71
CA LEU A 193 34.22 5.04 6.09
C LEU A 193 32.69 5.22 6.14
N SER A 194 32.17 5.70 7.26
CA SER A 194 30.74 5.95 7.44
C SER A 194 30.18 7.00 6.46
N ALA A 195 30.99 7.95 6.02
CA ALA A 195 30.59 8.98 5.08
C ALA A 195 30.15 8.39 3.72
N PHE A 196 30.70 7.25 3.31
CA PHE A 196 30.27 6.55 2.09
C PHE A 196 28.82 6.00 2.20
N PHE A 197 28.33 5.72 3.39
CA PHE A 197 27.00 5.16 3.64
C PHE A 197 25.96 6.20 4.09
N ASN A 198 26.37 7.44 4.33
CA ASN A 198 25.50 8.53 4.82
C ASN A 198 24.81 9.31 3.69
N ASN A 199 25.16 9.07 2.43
CA ASN A 199 24.59 9.74 1.26
C ASN A 199 23.45 8.96 0.59
N THR A 200 22.91 7.95 1.27
CA THR A 200 21.79 7.15 0.75
C THR A 200 20.49 7.92 0.80
N THR A 201 19.58 7.65 -0.15
CA THR A 201 18.25 8.29 -0.21
C THR A 201 17.20 7.58 0.67
N GLN A 202 17.61 6.61 1.48
CA GLN A 202 16.74 5.90 2.39
C GLN A 202 16.22 6.85 3.47
N ARG A 203 14.91 6.81 3.72
CA ARG A 203 14.27 7.56 4.82
C ARG A 203 14.47 6.83 6.14
N ALA A 204 14.37 7.56 7.26
CA ALA A 204 14.41 6.99 8.60
C ALA A 204 13.23 6.03 8.83
N LYS A 205 12.02 6.43 8.44
CA LYS A 205 10.80 5.62 8.58
C LYS A 205 10.50 4.84 7.31
N ASP A 206 10.28 3.54 7.46
CA ASP A 206 9.93 2.64 6.36
C ASP A 206 8.45 2.71 5.94
N GLY A 207 7.59 3.32 6.74
CA GLY A 207 6.17 3.47 6.46
C GLY A 207 5.36 2.18 6.67
N ASN A 208 5.94 1.13 7.21
CA ASN A 208 5.35 -0.21 7.34
C ASN A 208 4.83 -0.75 5.98
N VAL A 209 5.58 -0.50 4.90
CA VAL A 209 5.22 -0.95 3.55
C VAL A 209 6.30 -1.85 2.97
N TYR A 210 5.90 -2.83 2.17
CA TYR A 210 6.81 -3.83 1.58
C TYR A 210 7.83 -3.22 0.60
N ASN A 211 7.53 -2.06 0.02
CA ASN A 211 8.31 -1.40 -1.03
C ASN A 211 8.78 0.00 -0.62
N THR A 212 9.38 0.12 0.55
CA THR A 212 9.94 1.39 1.05
C THR A 212 11.04 1.91 0.12
N PRO A 213 10.93 3.15 -0.39
CA PRO A 213 11.98 3.75 -1.23
C PRO A 213 13.34 3.90 -0.51
N PRO A 214 14.47 3.83 -1.26
CA PRO A 214 14.56 3.62 -2.70
C PRO A 214 14.26 2.17 -3.09
N ILE A 215 13.58 1.97 -4.23
CA ILE A 215 13.21 0.65 -4.75
C ILE A 215 13.72 0.47 -6.16
N LEU A 216 14.03 -0.78 -6.51
CA LEU A 216 14.34 -1.24 -7.84
C LEU A 216 13.22 -2.18 -8.32
N ALA A 217 12.61 -1.88 -9.46
CA ALA A 217 11.69 -2.81 -10.10
C ALA A 217 12.50 -3.89 -10.82
N VAL A 218 12.32 -5.15 -10.39
CA VAL A 218 13.00 -6.30 -10.99
C VAL A 218 11.96 -7.18 -11.69
N PRO A 219 11.77 -7.04 -13.01
CA PRO A 219 10.86 -7.91 -13.75
C PRO A 219 11.43 -9.34 -13.81
N LEU A 220 10.53 -10.33 -13.92
CA LEU A 220 10.93 -11.71 -14.19
C LEU A 220 11.74 -11.79 -15.49
N ALA A 221 12.58 -12.79 -15.62
CA ALA A 221 13.50 -12.90 -16.77
C ALA A 221 12.75 -12.88 -18.12
N GLU A 222 11.62 -13.57 -18.21
CA GLU A 222 10.73 -13.61 -19.37
C GLU A 222 10.08 -12.27 -19.70
N ASP A 223 9.85 -11.41 -18.70
CA ASP A 223 9.15 -10.13 -18.86
C ASP A 223 10.11 -8.95 -19.10
N ARG A 224 11.40 -9.12 -18.94
CA ARG A 224 12.39 -8.02 -19.01
C ARG A 224 12.35 -7.24 -20.32
N THR A 225 12.19 -7.93 -21.44
CA THR A 225 12.11 -7.28 -22.76
C THR A 225 10.87 -6.41 -22.85
N ARG A 226 9.70 -6.96 -22.47
CA ARG A 226 8.45 -6.20 -22.49
C ARG A 226 8.44 -5.05 -21.49
N PHE A 227 9.05 -5.23 -20.33
CA PHE A 227 9.18 -4.16 -19.32
C PHE A 227 9.97 -2.97 -19.89
N ARG A 228 11.11 -3.21 -20.56
CA ARG A 228 11.91 -2.15 -21.21
C ARG A 228 11.15 -1.44 -22.34
N GLU A 229 10.32 -2.15 -23.09
CA GLU A 229 9.46 -1.54 -24.10
C GLU A 229 8.42 -0.61 -23.46
N ILE A 230 7.77 -1.06 -22.38
CA ILE A 230 6.79 -0.27 -21.63
C ILE A 230 7.43 1.00 -21.05
N GLU A 231 8.64 0.92 -20.54
CA GLU A 231 9.39 2.10 -20.04
C GLU A 231 9.57 3.17 -21.13
N LYS A 232 9.74 2.78 -22.39
CA LYS A 232 9.83 3.70 -23.53
C LYS A 232 8.44 4.17 -24.00
N GLU A 233 7.46 3.27 -24.07
CA GLU A 233 6.12 3.57 -24.56
C GLU A 233 5.33 4.49 -23.62
N LEU A 234 5.46 4.30 -22.29
CA LEU A 234 4.68 4.99 -21.29
C LEU A 234 4.84 6.51 -21.30
N PRO A 235 6.04 7.10 -21.39
CA PRO A 235 6.23 8.55 -21.51
C PRO A 235 5.59 9.10 -22.78
N VAL A 236 5.71 8.39 -23.91
CA VAL A 236 5.12 8.77 -25.21
C VAL A 236 3.61 8.78 -25.11
N ALA A 237 3.00 7.71 -24.55
CA ALA A 237 1.57 7.62 -24.37
C ALA A 237 1.03 8.72 -23.41
N ARG A 238 1.75 9.02 -22.32
CA ARG A 238 1.42 10.11 -21.40
C ARG A 238 1.44 11.48 -22.10
N THR A 239 2.45 11.73 -22.91
CA THR A 239 2.57 12.97 -23.69
C THR A 239 1.44 13.10 -24.72
N ALA A 240 1.15 12.02 -25.45
CA ALA A 240 0.04 11.97 -26.39
C ALA A 240 -1.32 12.21 -25.70
N LEU A 241 -1.54 11.61 -24.53
CA LEU A 241 -2.76 11.85 -23.74
C LEU A 241 -2.88 13.32 -23.30
N ALA A 242 -1.79 13.92 -22.83
CA ALA A 242 -1.77 15.33 -22.42
C ALA A 242 -2.07 16.25 -23.61
N ALA A 243 -1.46 16.00 -24.77
CA ALA A 243 -1.72 16.73 -26.01
C ALA A 243 -3.20 16.56 -26.47
N ARG A 244 -3.74 15.33 -26.44
CA ARG A 244 -5.15 15.07 -26.79
C ARG A 244 -6.11 15.81 -25.85
N LYS A 245 -5.86 15.80 -24.53
CA LYS A 245 -6.67 16.54 -23.56
C LYS A 245 -6.65 18.04 -23.84
N LYS A 246 -5.47 18.60 -24.15
CA LYS A 246 -5.33 20.02 -24.50
C LYS A 246 -6.12 20.37 -25.77
N ASN A 247 -5.97 19.58 -26.83
CA ASN A 247 -6.58 19.81 -28.11
C ASN A 247 -8.12 19.61 -28.08
N ALA A 248 -8.59 18.64 -27.30
CA ALA A 248 -10.02 18.36 -27.13
C ALA A 248 -10.78 19.40 -26.30
N LYS A 249 -10.06 20.30 -25.61
CA LYS A 249 -10.71 21.27 -24.70
C LYS A 249 -11.72 22.17 -25.39
N GLY A 250 -11.40 22.64 -26.58
CA GLY A 250 -12.32 23.49 -27.38
C GLY A 250 -13.58 22.74 -27.81
N GLU A 251 -13.42 21.56 -28.41
CA GLU A 251 -14.51 20.67 -28.80
C GLU A 251 -15.40 20.30 -27.62
N PHE A 252 -14.77 19.99 -26.48
CA PHE A 252 -15.47 19.67 -25.24
C PHE A 252 -16.31 20.86 -24.74
N HIS A 253 -15.75 22.07 -24.72
CA HIS A 253 -16.53 23.26 -24.34
C HIS A 253 -17.74 23.50 -25.27
N THR A 254 -17.54 23.36 -26.57
CA THR A 254 -18.66 23.50 -27.55
C THR A 254 -19.71 22.41 -27.30
N TRP A 255 -19.30 21.19 -27.07
CA TRP A 255 -20.21 20.09 -26.77
C TRP A 255 -20.97 20.32 -25.45
N VAL A 256 -20.30 20.74 -24.36
CA VAL A 256 -20.98 21.08 -23.11
C VAL A 256 -22.02 22.16 -23.27
N GLN A 257 -21.73 23.21 -24.06
CA GLN A 257 -22.67 24.29 -24.35
C GLN A 257 -23.88 23.84 -25.22
N SER A 258 -23.73 22.73 -25.93
CA SER A 258 -24.81 22.16 -26.75
C SER A 258 -25.71 21.17 -25.99
N LEU A 259 -25.32 20.78 -24.75
CA LEU A 259 -26.10 19.83 -23.96
C LEU A 259 -27.41 20.45 -23.47
N THR A 260 -28.50 19.72 -23.66
CA THR A 260 -29.79 20.03 -23.03
C THR A 260 -29.88 19.35 -21.64
N ALA A 261 -30.75 19.89 -20.79
CA ALA A 261 -31.02 19.26 -19.46
C ALA A 261 -31.43 17.79 -19.61
N ASP A 262 -32.28 17.46 -20.60
CA ASP A 262 -32.71 16.09 -20.86
C ASP A 262 -31.54 15.15 -21.24
N GLN A 263 -30.59 15.64 -22.03
CA GLN A 263 -29.41 14.88 -22.43
C GLN A 263 -28.47 14.63 -21.25
N VAL A 264 -28.38 15.55 -20.30
CA VAL A 264 -27.59 15.39 -19.08
C VAL A 264 -28.26 14.39 -18.13
N LEU A 265 -29.58 14.50 -17.95
CA LEU A 265 -30.36 13.58 -17.14
C LEU A 265 -30.37 12.16 -17.70
N ALA A 266 -30.35 11.99 -19.04
CA ALA A 266 -30.27 10.67 -19.68
C ALA A 266 -28.98 9.91 -19.43
N VAL A 267 -27.90 10.57 -18.99
CA VAL A 267 -26.61 9.93 -18.65
C VAL A 267 -26.51 9.56 -17.16
N GLY A 268 -27.41 10.11 -16.33
CA GLY A 268 -27.50 9.81 -14.90
C GLY A 268 -27.99 8.39 -14.61
N PRO A 269 -28.00 8.01 -13.32
CA PRO A 269 -28.58 6.74 -12.91
C PRO A 269 -30.04 6.65 -13.36
N GLN A 270 -30.36 5.64 -14.17
CA GLN A 270 -31.73 5.44 -14.71
C GLN A 270 -32.66 4.82 -13.66
N GLU A 271 -32.10 4.25 -12.61
CA GLU A 271 -32.88 3.65 -11.51
C GLU A 271 -33.20 4.68 -10.45
N THR A 272 -34.44 4.64 -9.98
CA THR A 272 -34.92 5.46 -8.87
C THR A 272 -34.16 5.11 -7.59
N PRO A 273 -33.62 6.09 -6.83
CA PRO A 273 -33.01 5.84 -5.54
C PRO A 273 -33.97 5.13 -4.57
N LEU A 274 -33.43 4.30 -3.67
CA LEU A 274 -34.18 3.75 -2.53
C LEU A 274 -34.66 4.88 -1.62
N LEU A 275 -33.85 5.90 -1.45
CA LEU A 275 -34.12 7.11 -0.69
C LEU A 275 -33.54 8.31 -1.44
N ASP A 276 -34.31 9.38 -1.49
CA ASP A 276 -33.86 10.68 -1.95
C ASP A 276 -34.43 11.77 -1.04
N ILE A 277 -33.60 12.64 -0.49
CA ILE A 277 -33.97 13.74 0.41
C ILE A 277 -33.38 15.04 -0.09
N ALA A 278 -34.22 15.99 -0.41
CA ALA A 278 -33.80 17.23 -1.02
C ALA A 278 -33.02 18.16 -0.07
N PHE A 279 -33.50 18.38 1.15
CA PHE A 279 -32.95 19.38 2.09
C PHE A 279 -32.78 20.76 1.43
N SER A 280 -33.77 21.22 0.66
CA SER A 280 -33.67 22.42 -0.17
C SER A 280 -34.80 23.45 0.07
N GLU A 281 -35.61 23.27 1.11
CA GLU A 281 -36.81 24.10 1.37
C GLU A 281 -36.45 25.53 1.79
N GLY A 282 -35.35 25.71 2.51
CA GLY A 282 -34.90 27.04 2.95
C GLY A 282 -35.57 27.56 4.22
N GLU A 283 -36.67 26.96 4.66
CA GLU A 283 -37.42 27.31 5.86
C GLU A 283 -38.22 26.12 6.40
N GLY A 284 -38.69 26.24 7.64
CA GLY A 284 -39.49 25.22 8.27
C GLY A 284 -38.73 24.03 8.85
N ASN A 285 -39.48 23.06 9.39
CA ASN A 285 -38.97 21.87 10.08
C ASN A 285 -39.32 20.56 9.36
N LYS A 286 -39.49 20.59 8.06
CA LYS A 286 -39.77 19.42 7.22
C LYS A 286 -38.97 19.52 5.92
N THR A 287 -38.66 18.36 5.31
CA THR A 287 -38.04 18.29 4.00
C THR A 287 -38.74 17.28 3.10
N LYS A 288 -38.71 17.53 1.80
CA LYS A 288 -39.21 16.59 0.79
C LYS A 288 -38.31 15.37 0.73
N ALA A 289 -38.91 14.21 0.67
CA ALA A 289 -38.23 12.94 0.50
C ALA A 289 -38.99 12.04 -0.47
N SER A 290 -38.27 11.12 -1.08
CA SER A 290 -38.83 10.07 -1.92
C SER A 290 -38.31 8.71 -1.45
N PHE A 291 -39.20 7.75 -1.30
CA PHE A 291 -38.91 6.35 -1.04
C PHE A 291 -39.31 5.52 -2.26
N LEU A 292 -38.35 4.94 -2.97
CA LEU A 292 -38.60 4.19 -4.21
C LEU A 292 -39.49 4.98 -5.20
N GLY A 293 -39.25 6.29 -5.34
CA GLY A 293 -40.01 7.18 -6.21
C GLY A 293 -41.32 7.72 -5.63
N LYS A 294 -41.78 7.22 -4.47
CA LYS A 294 -43.00 7.74 -3.79
C LYS A 294 -42.63 8.98 -3.00
N GLN A 295 -43.17 10.12 -3.39
CA GLN A 295 -42.94 11.40 -2.73
C GLN A 295 -43.62 11.45 -1.35
N THR A 296 -42.92 12.04 -0.39
CA THR A 296 -43.40 12.28 0.97
C THR A 296 -42.69 13.50 1.55
N THR A 297 -43.08 13.84 2.78
CA THR A 297 -42.41 14.88 3.57
C THR A 297 -42.02 14.28 4.92
N ILE A 298 -40.78 14.46 5.32
CA ILE A 298 -40.27 13.95 6.60
C ILE A 298 -39.92 15.11 7.54
N PRO A 299 -40.11 14.93 8.85
CA PRO A 299 -39.73 15.94 9.83
C PRO A 299 -38.23 16.04 9.98
N LEU A 300 -37.74 17.26 10.21
CA LEU A 300 -36.38 17.56 10.63
C LEU A 300 -36.29 17.73 12.11
N SER A 301 -35.12 17.45 12.70
CA SER A 301 -34.94 17.76 14.13
C SER A 301 -34.84 19.29 14.36
N ASP A 302 -35.18 19.72 15.54
CA ASP A 302 -35.15 21.16 15.95
C ASP A 302 -33.73 21.75 15.90
N SER A 303 -32.69 20.94 15.83
CA SER A 303 -31.29 21.34 15.68
C SER A 303 -30.88 21.64 14.22
N THR A 304 -31.81 21.50 13.27
CA THR A 304 -31.58 21.77 11.85
C THR A 304 -32.05 23.18 11.50
N SER A 305 -31.21 23.94 10.81
CA SER A 305 -31.53 25.25 10.26
C SER A 305 -31.15 25.30 8.79
N TRP A 306 -31.22 26.47 8.15
CA TRP A 306 -31.02 26.60 6.72
C TRP A 306 -29.84 27.53 6.39
N LEU A 307 -29.17 27.27 5.27
CA LEU A 307 -28.07 28.08 4.72
C LEU A 307 -28.11 28.06 3.19
N PRO A 308 -27.40 28.98 2.52
CA PRO A 308 -27.23 28.91 1.06
C PRO A 308 -26.49 27.64 0.64
N GLY A 309 -27.11 26.87 -0.25
CA GLY A 309 -26.61 25.62 -0.81
C GLY A 309 -25.74 25.81 -2.07
N PRO A 310 -25.36 24.73 -2.71
CA PRO A 310 -24.69 24.79 -4.02
C PRO A 310 -25.63 25.37 -5.07
N SER A 311 -25.09 26.04 -6.08
CA SER A 311 -25.82 26.57 -7.24
C SER A 311 -27.02 27.49 -6.90
N GLY A 312 -27.02 28.15 -5.74
CA GLY A 312 -28.08 29.07 -5.32
C GLY A 312 -29.30 28.42 -4.68
N MET A 313 -29.34 27.12 -4.55
CA MET A 313 -30.37 26.38 -3.79
C MET A 313 -30.20 26.62 -2.28
N SER A 314 -31.23 26.29 -1.51
CA SER A 314 -31.10 26.19 -0.05
C SER A 314 -30.51 24.84 0.35
N ALA A 315 -29.97 24.78 1.55
CA ALA A 315 -29.42 23.55 2.14
C ALA A 315 -29.68 23.53 3.65
N ALA A 316 -29.70 22.34 4.24
CA ALA A 316 -29.78 22.18 5.69
C ALA A 316 -28.44 22.45 6.36
N LEU A 317 -28.44 23.21 7.47
CA LEU A 317 -27.35 23.31 8.42
C LEU A 317 -27.64 22.35 9.59
N VAL A 318 -26.85 21.30 9.65
CA VAL A 318 -27.07 20.16 10.55
C VAL A 318 -26.21 20.26 11.80
N ASN A 319 -26.84 20.17 12.98
CA ASN A 319 -26.20 20.09 14.27
C ASN A 319 -26.68 18.83 15.02
N GLY A 320 -25.95 17.73 14.84
CA GLY A 320 -26.34 16.42 15.33
C GLY A 320 -27.28 15.68 14.38
N LYS A 321 -28.24 14.95 14.93
CA LYS A 321 -29.21 14.17 14.17
C LYS A 321 -30.19 15.09 13.44
N ALA A 322 -30.18 15.04 12.12
CA ALA A 322 -31.13 15.80 11.29
C ALA A 322 -32.39 14.98 10.96
N VAL A 323 -32.21 13.73 10.58
CA VAL A 323 -33.27 12.79 10.18
C VAL A 323 -32.98 11.41 10.75
N GLU A 324 -34.07 10.67 11.11
CA GLU A 324 -34.01 9.28 11.54
C GLU A 324 -35.09 8.47 10.82
N LEU A 325 -34.67 7.35 10.16
CA LEU A 325 -35.58 6.49 9.37
C LEU A 325 -35.30 5.01 9.68
N SER A 326 -36.35 4.26 10.00
CA SER A 326 -36.22 2.84 10.38
C SER A 326 -36.15 1.89 9.18
N SER A 327 -36.68 2.28 8.02
CA SER A 327 -36.94 1.37 6.90
C SER A 327 -35.91 1.39 5.78
N VAL A 328 -34.80 2.14 5.93
CA VAL A 328 -33.81 2.35 4.87
C VAL A 328 -32.40 2.02 5.34
N GLY A 329 -31.54 1.59 4.42
CA GLY A 329 -30.09 1.49 4.62
C GLY A 329 -29.61 0.29 5.42
N ASP A 330 -30.43 -0.73 5.66
CA ASP A 330 -30.04 -1.95 6.36
C ASP A 330 -29.40 -2.94 5.37
N PHE A 331 -28.18 -2.66 4.96
CA PHE A 331 -27.46 -3.45 3.98
C PHE A 331 -26.67 -4.58 4.64
N GLU A 332 -26.74 -5.77 4.03
CA GLU A 332 -25.86 -6.87 4.37
C GLU A 332 -24.49 -6.65 3.70
N HIS A 333 -23.45 -7.30 4.23
CA HIS A 333 -22.07 -7.15 3.78
C HIS A 333 -21.84 -7.49 2.29
N ASP A 334 -22.69 -8.32 1.70
CA ASP A 334 -22.65 -8.73 0.30
C ASP A 334 -23.61 -7.93 -0.61
N GLN A 335 -24.38 -7.02 -0.03
CA GLN A 335 -25.29 -6.15 -0.76
C GLN A 335 -24.56 -4.88 -1.22
N PRO A 336 -24.52 -4.61 -2.53
CA PRO A 336 -23.95 -3.37 -3.03
C PRO A 336 -24.90 -2.19 -2.75
N PHE A 337 -24.32 -1.02 -2.49
CA PHE A 337 -25.07 0.21 -2.37
C PHE A 337 -24.22 1.45 -2.71
N THR A 338 -24.89 2.56 -2.96
CA THR A 338 -24.26 3.87 -3.15
C THR A 338 -25.01 4.91 -2.33
N ILE A 339 -24.29 5.81 -1.68
CA ILE A 339 -24.82 7.02 -1.08
C ILE A 339 -24.12 8.24 -1.67
N SER A 340 -24.88 9.27 -2.01
CA SER A 340 -24.38 10.54 -2.52
C SER A 340 -25.04 11.71 -1.79
N CYS A 341 -24.27 12.75 -1.49
CA CYS A 341 -24.77 13.97 -0.86
C CYS A 341 -23.83 15.14 -1.05
N TRP A 342 -24.38 16.36 -1.14
CA TRP A 342 -23.57 17.58 -1.03
C TRP A 342 -23.30 17.90 0.43
N VAL A 343 -22.04 18.16 0.74
CA VAL A 343 -21.58 18.50 2.09
C VAL A 343 -20.72 19.77 2.06
N LYS A 344 -20.89 20.58 3.09
CA LYS A 344 -20.06 21.78 3.36
C LYS A 344 -19.56 21.69 4.81
N PRO A 345 -18.31 21.23 5.03
CA PRO A 345 -17.73 21.19 6.38
C PRO A 345 -17.54 22.59 6.94
N PRO A 346 -17.68 22.77 8.27
CA PRO A 346 -17.42 24.08 8.89
C PRO A 346 -15.95 24.52 8.76
N LYS A 347 -15.71 25.82 8.88
CA LYS A 347 -14.36 26.41 8.92
C LYS A 347 -13.58 26.02 10.18
N GLU A 348 -14.27 25.97 11.31
CA GLU A 348 -13.66 25.73 12.61
C GLU A 348 -13.43 24.25 12.88
N ASP A 349 -12.24 23.90 13.35
CA ASP A 349 -11.78 22.53 13.59
C ASP A 349 -12.43 21.83 14.80
N GLY A 350 -13.50 22.39 15.37
CA GLY A 350 -14.13 21.86 16.60
C GLY A 350 -14.75 20.45 16.48
N ASN A 351 -14.98 19.93 15.26
CA ASN A 351 -15.57 18.63 15.04
C ASN A 351 -14.80 17.81 14.00
N ARG A 352 -13.69 17.23 14.43
CA ARG A 352 -12.77 16.50 13.55
C ARG A 352 -13.31 15.15 13.10
N ARG A 353 -14.25 14.54 13.87
CA ARG A 353 -14.79 13.19 13.61
C ARG A 353 -16.31 13.17 13.79
N PHE A 354 -17.01 12.87 12.71
CA PHE A 354 -18.48 12.76 12.71
C PHE A 354 -18.99 11.86 11.60
N ALA A 355 -20.24 11.42 11.70
CA ALA A 355 -20.93 10.73 10.61
C ALA A 355 -21.80 11.70 9.81
N ILE A 356 -21.69 11.68 8.49
CA ILE A 356 -22.62 12.35 7.58
C ILE A 356 -23.94 11.57 7.57
N ALA A 357 -23.84 10.26 7.41
CA ALA A 357 -24.96 9.34 7.45
C ALA A 357 -24.52 7.99 8.01
N SER A 358 -25.41 7.28 8.67
CA SER A 358 -25.09 5.95 9.23
C SER A 358 -26.34 5.09 9.41
N ARG A 359 -26.13 3.78 9.33
CA ARG A 359 -26.98 2.79 9.98
C ARG A 359 -26.08 1.88 10.79
N MET A 360 -25.94 2.19 12.08
CA MET A 360 -24.96 1.56 12.96
C MET A 360 -25.48 1.43 14.37
N ASP A 361 -25.41 0.23 14.93
CA ASP A 361 -25.71 -0.06 16.32
C ASP A 361 -24.46 0.03 17.19
N GLU A 362 -24.23 1.19 17.79
CA GLU A 362 -23.09 1.44 18.68
C GLU A 362 -23.15 0.61 19.98
N SER A 363 -24.33 0.12 20.36
CA SER A 363 -24.52 -0.75 21.53
C SER A 363 -24.15 -2.20 21.22
N ASN A 364 -24.14 -2.60 19.94
CA ASN A 364 -23.80 -3.94 19.47
C ASN A 364 -22.48 -3.91 18.70
N ALA A 365 -21.40 -3.56 19.40
CA ALA A 365 -20.03 -3.50 18.87
C ALA A 365 -19.90 -2.70 17.55
N HIS A 366 -20.67 -1.62 17.40
CA HIS A 366 -20.74 -0.76 16.22
C HIS A 366 -21.19 -1.47 14.94
N ARG A 367 -22.01 -2.50 15.03
CA ARG A 367 -22.51 -3.23 13.85
C ARG A 367 -23.25 -2.32 12.89
N GLY A 368 -22.95 -2.43 11.60
CA GLY A 368 -23.54 -1.63 10.54
C GLY A 368 -22.51 -0.92 9.66
N TRP A 369 -22.92 0.20 9.08
CA TRP A 369 -22.06 1.03 8.23
C TRP A 369 -22.27 2.52 8.49
N ASP A 370 -21.30 3.33 8.09
CA ASP A 370 -21.43 4.79 8.07
C ASP A 370 -20.67 5.42 6.89
N LEU A 371 -21.13 6.61 6.50
CA LEU A 371 -20.40 7.58 5.74
C LEU A 371 -19.75 8.54 6.75
N TRP A 372 -18.45 8.42 6.92
CA TRP A 372 -17.67 8.98 8.02
C TRP A 372 -16.72 10.09 7.57
N VAL A 373 -16.46 11.04 8.44
CA VAL A 373 -15.43 12.07 8.28
C VAL A 373 -14.43 11.97 9.41
N ASP A 374 -13.14 11.94 9.06
CA ASP A 374 -12.00 11.97 9.98
C ASP A 374 -11.01 13.05 9.51
N ASP A 375 -10.98 14.16 10.21
CA ASP A 375 -10.15 15.32 9.85
C ASP A 375 -10.38 15.78 8.40
N ARG A 376 -11.66 15.98 8.07
CA ARG A 376 -12.16 16.32 6.71
C ARG A 376 -11.88 15.28 5.61
N ARG A 377 -11.33 14.12 5.96
CA ARG A 377 -11.19 13.00 5.02
C ARG A 377 -12.43 12.10 5.13
N VAL A 378 -13.07 11.91 4.01
CA VAL A 378 -14.27 11.05 3.95
C VAL A 378 -13.87 9.59 3.94
N GLY A 379 -14.62 8.77 4.66
CA GLY A 379 -14.40 7.34 4.73
C GLY A 379 -15.68 6.56 4.99
N MET A 380 -15.52 5.26 5.06
CA MET A 380 -16.58 4.31 5.39
C MET A 380 -16.08 3.29 6.40
N HIS A 381 -16.94 2.97 7.36
CA HIS A 381 -16.85 1.74 8.11
C HIS A 381 -17.91 0.74 7.62
N LEU A 382 -17.54 -0.54 7.53
CA LEU A 382 -18.45 -1.67 7.38
C LEU A 382 -18.10 -2.68 8.48
N ILE A 383 -19.01 -2.94 9.41
CA ILE A 383 -18.68 -3.56 10.69
C ILE A 383 -19.69 -4.65 11.05
N HIS A 384 -19.16 -5.83 11.39
CA HIS A 384 -19.88 -6.82 12.20
C HIS A 384 -19.57 -6.61 13.69
N LYS A 385 -18.27 -6.49 14.02
CA LYS A 385 -17.78 -6.24 15.38
C LYS A 385 -16.47 -5.43 15.33
N TRP A 386 -16.48 -4.23 15.93
CA TRP A 386 -15.29 -3.38 15.96
C TRP A 386 -14.33 -3.75 17.08
N PRO A 387 -13.01 -3.79 16.83
CA PRO A 387 -12.29 -3.71 15.53
C PRO A 387 -11.97 -5.09 14.91
N GLU A 388 -12.46 -6.21 15.46
CA GLU A 388 -12.03 -7.57 15.16
C GLU A 388 -12.61 -8.14 13.87
N ASP A 389 -13.71 -7.55 13.39
CA ASP A 389 -14.44 -7.97 12.19
C ASP A 389 -15.02 -6.73 11.50
N ALA A 390 -14.13 -5.98 10.84
CA ALA A 390 -14.47 -4.69 10.27
C ALA A 390 -13.59 -4.29 9.08
N LEU A 391 -14.16 -3.48 8.18
CA LEU A 391 -13.46 -2.69 7.18
C LEU A 391 -13.54 -1.21 7.57
N LYS A 392 -12.43 -0.49 7.36
CA LYS A 392 -12.37 0.97 7.40
C LYS A 392 -11.52 1.49 6.25
N VAL A 393 -12.13 2.27 5.37
CA VAL A 393 -11.46 2.89 4.21
C VAL A 393 -11.67 4.39 4.28
N ILE A 394 -10.59 5.18 4.11
CA ILE A 394 -10.61 6.65 4.22
C ILE A 394 -9.89 7.24 3.01
N ALA A 395 -10.45 8.26 2.38
CA ALA A 395 -9.78 9.03 1.34
C ALA A 395 -8.52 9.72 1.88
N LYS A 396 -7.46 9.79 1.07
CA LYS A 396 -6.21 10.47 1.48
C LYS A 396 -6.35 11.99 1.51
N LYS A 397 -7.10 12.54 0.56
CA LYS A 397 -7.30 13.99 0.44
C LYS A 397 -8.47 14.43 1.30
N PRO A 398 -8.33 15.51 2.09
CA PRO A 398 -9.45 16.12 2.78
C PRO A 398 -10.35 16.92 1.81
N ILE A 399 -11.65 16.99 2.09
CA ILE A 399 -12.54 17.98 1.50
C ILE A 399 -12.24 19.37 2.08
N LYS A 400 -12.44 20.42 1.29
CA LYS A 400 -12.13 21.80 1.71
C LYS A 400 -13.16 22.32 2.72
N ALA A 401 -12.68 23.00 3.76
CA ALA A 401 -13.56 23.67 4.72
C ALA A 401 -14.36 24.79 4.04
N ASP A 402 -15.61 24.96 4.43
CA ASP A 402 -16.53 26.01 3.94
C ASP A 402 -16.76 25.99 2.40
N VAL A 403 -16.51 24.84 1.76
CA VAL A 403 -16.73 24.63 0.31
C VAL A 403 -17.67 23.47 0.13
N TRP A 404 -18.71 23.68 -0.67
CA TRP A 404 -19.60 22.60 -1.09
C TRP A 404 -18.85 21.57 -1.92
N THR A 405 -18.97 20.32 -1.55
CA THR A 405 -18.37 19.17 -2.25
C THR A 405 -19.41 18.07 -2.35
N LEU A 406 -19.62 17.54 -3.53
CA LEU A 406 -20.43 16.34 -3.72
C LEU A 406 -19.62 15.13 -3.29
N VAL A 407 -20.03 14.47 -2.22
CA VAL A 407 -19.42 13.24 -1.73
C VAL A 407 -20.28 12.07 -2.17
N THR A 408 -19.68 11.13 -2.91
CA THR A 408 -20.33 9.87 -3.26
C THR A 408 -19.48 8.71 -2.76
N LEU A 409 -20.11 7.76 -2.09
CA LEU A 409 -19.52 6.50 -1.65
C LEU A 409 -20.27 5.35 -2.32
N SER A 410 -19.55 4.49 -3.04
CA SER A 410 -20.08 3.31 -3.70
C SER A 410 -19.41 2.05 -3.16
N TYR A 411 -20.19 1.07 -2.75
CA TYR A 411 -19.73 -0.23 -2.27
C TYR A 411 -20.30 -1.34 -3.16
N ASN A 412 -19.46 -2.29 -3.57
CA ASN A 412 -19.83 -3.33 -4.53
C ASN A 412 -20.25 -4.68 -3.92
N GLY A 413 -20.39 -4.78 -2.59
CA GLY A 413 -20.79 -6.02 -1.91
C GLY A 413 -19.67 -7.06 -1.75
N SER A 414 -18.42 -6.75 -2.07
CA SER A 414 -17.33 -7.75 -2.07
C SER A 414 -16.81 -8.15 -0.69
N GLY A 415 -17.08 -7.38 0.34
CA GLY A 415 -16.47 -7.55 1.66
C GLY A 415 -14.96 -7.21 1.69
N ASN A 416 -14.46 -6.49 0.67
CA ASN A 416 -13.05 -6.12 0.55
C ASN A 416 -12.87 -4.60 0.46
N PRO A 417 -11.74 -4.04 0.91
CA PRO A 417 -11.48 -2.60 0.83
C PRO A 417 -11.54 -2.04 -0.60
N GLY A 418 -11.10 -2.80 -1.60
CA GLY A 418 -11.15 -2.41 -3.01
C GLY A 418 -12.55 -2.28 -3.59
N GLY A 419 -13.55 -2.83 -2.91
CA GLY A 419 -14.97 -2.67 -3.26
C GLY A 419 -15.58 -1.35 -2.81
N ILE A 420 -14.90 -0.59 -1.96
CA ILE A 420 -15.32 0.73 -1.47
C ILE A 420 -14.66 1.81 -2.31
N LYS A 421 -15.45 2.60 -3.02
CA LYS A 421 -14.99 3.74 -3.84
C LYS A 421 -15.56 5.03 -3.28
N ILE A 422 -14.70 6.04 -3.13
CA ILE A 422 -15.05 7.37 -2.61
C ILE A 422 -14.79 8.38 -3.73
N TYR A 423 -15.75 9.26 -3.97
CA TYR A 423 -15.66 10.29 -5.01
C TYR A 423 -15.91 11.67 -4.40
N TYR A 424 -15.17 12.68 -4.87
CA TYR A 424 -15.41 14.10 -4.62
C TYR A 424 -15.71 14.79 -5.94
N ASP A 425 -16.85 15.46 -6.04
CA ASP A 425 -17.32 16.15 -7.27
C ASP A 425 -17.24 15.23 -8.51
N GLY A 426 -17.67 13.98 -8.37
CA GLY A 426 -17.59 12.95 -9.41
C GLY A 426 -16.22 12.32 -9.63
N VAL A 427 -15.14 12.82 -9.00
CA VAL A 427 -13.77 12.34 -9.21
C VAL A 427 -13.38 11.29 -8.20
N LEU A 428 -13.02 10.09 -8.66
CA LEU A 428 -12.58 8.99 -7.81
C LEU A 428 -11.30 9.34 -7.02
N GLN A 429 -11.36 9.16 -5.71
CA GLN A 429 -10.21 9.33 -4.83
C GLN A 429 -9.30 8.11 -4.91
N GLN A 430 -8.13 8.29 -5.52
CA GLN A 430 -7.18 7.21 -5.77
C GLN A 430 -6.42 6.79 -4.51
N LYS A 431 -6.12 5.47 -4.40
CA LYS A 431 -5.31 4.89 -3.32
C LYS A 431 -5.76 5.33 -1.91
N PRO A 432 -7.03 5.08 -1.52
CA PRO A 432 -7.49 5.42 -0.18
C PRO A 432 -6.67 4.67 0.88
N GLN A 433 -6.64 5.21 2.10
CA GLN A 433 -6.05 4.54 3.25
C GLN A 433 -6.98 3.42 3.72
N VAL A 434 -6.49 2.20 3.79
CA VAL A 434 -7.17 1.08 4.44
C VAL A 434 -6.75 1.06 5.91
N ALA A 435 -7.61 1.58 6.78
CA ALA A 435 -7.32 1.72 8.20
C ALA A 435 -7.75 0.50 9.04
N ALA A 436 -8.66 -0.35 8.52
CA ALA A 436 -8.98 -1.66 9.05
C ALA A 436 -9.32 -2.61 7.91
N ASN A 437 -8.79 -3.83 7.96
CA ASN A 437 -9.01 -4.89 6.98
C ASN A 437 -9.04 -6.26 7.67
N LYS A 438 -9.94 -6.41 8.64
CA LYS A 438 -10.11 -7.66 9.41
C LYS A 438 -11.50 -8.28 9.19
N PHE A 439 -12.20 -7.86 8.15
CA PHE A 439 -13.59 -8.24 7.92
C PHE A 439 -13.70 -9.72 7.51
N LYS A 440 -14.51 -10.48 8.26
CA LYS A 440 -14.71 -11.93 8.09
C LYS A 440 -15.99 -12.27 7.33
N LYS A 441 -16.66 -11.26 6.77
CA LYS A 441 -17.92 -11.38 6.03
C LYS A 441 -19.07 -11.92 6.88
N ASN A 442 -19.11 -11.55 8.14
CA ASN A 442 -20.27 -11.77 9.00
C ASN A 442 -21.30 -10.65 8.80
N THR A 443 -22.55 -10.89 9.22
CA THR A 443 -23.65 -9.95 9.01
C THR A 443 -23.36 -8.53 9.48
N THR A 444 -23.68 -7.56 8.64
CA THR A 444 -23.61 -6.12 8.96
C THR A 444 -24.97 -5.51 9.21
N ARG A 445 -26.05 -6.28 9.05
CA ARG A 445 -27.41 -5.81 9.33
C ARG A 445 -27.64 -5.56 10.81
N THR A 446 -28.50 -4.60 11.09
CA THR A 446 -28.88 -4.23 12.44
C THR A 446 -30.37 -3.94 12.51
N ASP A 447 -31.10 -4.82 13.18
CA ASP A 447 -32.58 -4.72 13.32
C ASP A 447 -33.00 -3.58 14.29
N THR A 448 -32.08 -3.10 15.12
CA THR A 448 -32.33 -2.16 16.20
C THR A 448 -31.93 -0.73 15.91
N ALA A 449 -30.95 -0.50 15.02
CA ALA A 449 -30.48 0.85 14.71
C ALA A 449 -31.21 1.43 13.50
N PRO A 450 -31.71 2.66 13.57
CA PRO A 450 -32.26 3.36 12.43
C PRO A 450 -31.14 3.88 11.51
N PHE A 451 -31.49 4.21 10.27
CA PHE A 451 -30.67 5.07 9.43
C PHE A 451 -30.76 6.51 9.94
N VAL A 452 -29.61 7.15 10.14
CA VAL A 452 -29.50 8.49 10.71
C VAL A 452 -28.66 9.37 9.80
N ILE A 453 -29.10 10.61 9.58
CA ILE A 453 -28.33 11.65 8.89
C ILE A 453 -27.83 12.67 9.91
N GLY A 454 -26.54 13.03 9.84
CA GLY A 454 -25.87 14.01 10.70
C GLY A 454 -25.28 13.44 11.99
N SER A 455 -25.47 12.15 12.28
CA SER A 455 -24.81 11.47 13.40
C SER A 455 -24.84 9.94 13.20
N ARG A 456 -24.24 9.20 14.14
CA ARG A 456 -24.58 7.80 14.41
C ARG A 456 -25.81 7.73 15.32
N SER A 457 -26.27 6.51 15.59
CA SER A 457 -27.47 6.30 16.43
C SER A 457 -27.36 6.93 17.84
N LYS A 458 -26.17 6.87 18.45
CA LYS A 458 -25.92 7.37 19.81
C LYS A 458 -24.76 8.37 19.93
N GLY A 459 -23.94 8.55 18.89
CA GLY A 459 -22.74 9.37 18.98
C GLY A 459 -22.30 9.96 17.65
N SER A 460 -21.10 10.54 17.66
CA SER A 460 -20.45 11.13 16.47
C SER A 460 -21.31 12.17 15.72
N PRO A 461 -21.92 13.14 16.42
CA PRO A 461 -22.78 14.13 15.80
C PRO A 461 -21.98 15.09 14.92
N ALA A 462 -22.51 15.45 13.77
CA ALA A 462 -22.02 16.58 12.98
C ALA A 462 -22.31 17.91 13.72
N LYS A 463 -21.45 18.90 13.52
CA LYS A 463 -21.66 20.27 14.02
C LYS A 463 -21.46 21.24 12.87
N ASN A 464 -22.43 22.11 12.64
CA ASN A 464 -22.42 23.12 11.58
C ASN A 464 -22.11 22.53 10.19
N LEU A 465 -22.63 21.33 9.91
CA LEU A 465 -22.45 20.68 8.62
C LEU A 465 -23.53 21.16 7.65
N GLY A 466 -23.15 21.80 6.55
CA GLY A 466 -24.04 22.04 5.43
C GLY A 466 -24.33 20.72 4.69
N LEU A 467 -25.61 20.42 4.40
CA LEU A 467 -26.04 19.18 3.76
C LEU A 467 -27.23 19.40 2.85
N THR A 468 -27.21 18.81 1.64
CA THR A 468 -28.35 18.80 0.72
C THR A 468 -28.24 17.60 -0.26
N ASN A 469 -29.34 17.24 -0.91
CA ASN A 469 -29.44 16.19 -1.94
C ASN A 469 -28.85 14.86 -1.50
N VAL A 470 -29.43 14.24 -0.46
CA VAL A 470 -28.99 12.92 0.04
C VAL A 470 -29.75 11.82 -0.68
N SER A 471 -29.06 11.03 -1.48
CA SER A 471 -29.64 9.92 -2.24
C SER A 471 -28.95 8.61 -1.93
N ILE A 472 -29.71 7.51 -1.86
CA ILE A 472 -29.20 6.14 -1.64
C ILE A 472 -29.75 5.22 -2.73
N TRP A 473 -28.85 4.45 -3.36
CA TRP A 473 -29.19 3.39 -4.33
C TRP A 473 -28.83 2.02 -3.77
N GLY A 474 -29.63 1.01 -4.07
CA GLY A 474 -29.40 -0.40 -3.68
C GLY A 474 -28.41 -1.12 -4.60
N ARG A 475 -27.51 -0.41 -5.24
CA ARG A 475 -26.44 -0.93 -6.10
C ARG A 475 -25.20 -0.05 -6.10
N ALA A 476 -24.11 -0.60 -6.56
CA ALA A 476 -22.90 0.18 -6.82
C ALA A 476 -23.08 0.98 -8.13
N LEU A 477 -23.07 2.30 -8.05
CA LEU A 477 -23.04 3.15 -9.23
C LEU A 477 -21.67 3.07 -9.93
N SER A 478 -21.68 3.07 -11.25
CA SER A 478 -20.49 3.19 -12.09
C SER A 478 -19.88 4.60 -11.99
N GLN A 479 -18.62 4.73 -12.37
CA GLN A 479 -17.95 6.03 -12.38
C GLN A 479 -18.68 7.05 -13.27
N ASN A 480 -19.18 6.63 -14.43
CA ASN A 480 -19.90 7.52 -15.35
C ASN A 480 -21.20 8.04 -14.73
N GLU A 481 -21.94 7.20 -14.00
CA GLU A 481 -23.16 7.62 -13.30
C GLU A 481 -22.85 8.59 -12.18
N VAL A 482 -21.79 8.36 -11.39
CA VAL A 482 -21.35 9.29 -10.33
C VAL A 482 -20.90 10.64 -10.91
N GLU A 483 -20.15 10.62 -12.02
CA GLU A 483 -19.79 11.84 -12.74
C GLU A 483 -21.01 12.60 -13.27
N SER A 484 -22.04 11.88 -13.68
CA SER A 484 -23.27 12.48 -14.22
C SER A 484 -24.11 13.13 -13.13
N ILE A 485 -24.21 12.53 -11.94
CA ILE A 485 -24.84 13.17 -10.77
C ILE A 485 -24.15 14.50 -10.46
N ALA A 486 -22.80 14.50 -10.40
CA ALA A 486 -22.04 15.72 -10.13
C ALA A 486 -22.27 16.84 -11.17
N LYS A 487 -22.51 16.48 -12.42
CA LYS A 487 -22.79 17.43 -13.50
C LYS A 487 -24.24 17.92 -13.50
N ALA A 488 -25.19 17.01 -13.23
CA ALA A 488 -26.61 17.35 -13.19
C ALA A 488 -26.91 18.37 -12.08
N ASP A 489 -26.39 18.14 -10.88
CA ASP A 489 -26.57 19.03 -9.72
C ASP A 489 -25.92 20.43 -9.90
N LEU A 490 -24.98 20.60 -10.84
CA LEU A 490 -24.39 21.90 -11.17
C LEU A 490 -25.17 22.66 -12.25
N LEU A 491 -26.08 21.99 -12.96
CA LEU A 491 -26.87 22.57 -14.07
C LEU A 491 -28.32 22.90 -13.68
N THR A 492 -28.81 22.37 -12.54
CA THR A 492 -30.08 22.70 -11.89
C THR A 492 -29.91 23.78 -10.85
#